data_e00848c14c6eafd8a9e7ea627167948c
#
_entry.id   e00848c14c6eafd8a9e7ea627167948c
#
_cell.length_a   1.000
_cell.length_b   1.000
_cell.length_c   1.000
_cell.angle_alpha   90.00
_cell.angle_beta   90.00
_cell.angle_gamma   90.00
#
_symmetry.space_group_name_H-M   'P 1'
#
loop_
_entity.id
_entity.type
_entity.pdbx_description
1 polymer ?
#
loop_
_entity_poly.entity_id
_entity_poly.type
_entity_poly.pdbx_seq_one_letter_code
_entity_poly.pdbx_strand_id
1 'polypeptide(L)'
;MDKSEFRGTRLKSARLFRGMTLTGLSSATGISKQSISLYENDKNKPEFDNIQKISNALMFPTEFFLQKDSCKTSTEVTYFRSLASATKMDRTSQSIKLEYVAKIYEILSNYIDFPSLNLPTVDFTDSLSDSFEVNNELLCNEIESISSTLRNYWDIGDGPIGNLQFILEKNGIIVTGFDTNENAIDAFSQHTVLNNGDVFFISVDQGKKPEGRIRFDLSHELGHILIHPWSESLDLIDKDEFKLREKQANMFASTFLLPKSSFGKEVQAYPTSLQYYEMLKKKWKVSIQAMIYRSYQLNIITNNQFQYLMRQVSKKGWRQKEPGDKPYFLNANIFQGAIELLIEEKIVSSEGLMRLFRKYGITMFPKDIEDLLSLKKGILSSKTELTPIIQLKRYQEKNEAL
;
A
#
# COMPACT_ATOMS: atom_id res chain seq x y z
N MET A 1 28.30 -5.00 -29.43
CA MET A 1 27.02 -4.32 -29.14
C MET A 1 25.90 -5.32 -29.31
N ASP A 2 25.37 -5.84 -28.20
CA ASP A 2 24.23 -6.74 -28.20
C ASP A 2 23.05 -5.94 -28.76
N LYS A 3 22.49 -6.33 -29.90
CA LYS A 3 21.32 -5.65 -30.48
C LYS A 3 20.20 -5.77 -29.44
N SER A 4 19.79 -4.65 -28.87
CA SER A 4 18.66 -4.58 -27.95
C SER A 4 17.42 -5.11 -28.68
N GLU A 5 16.98 -6.29 -28.27
CA GLU A 5 15.89 -6.99 -28.90
C GLU A 5 14.59 -6.73 -28.13
N PHE A 6 13.49 -6.48 -28.85
CA PHE A 6 12.16 -6.34 -28.26
C PHE A 6 11.79 -7.60 -27.46
N ARG A 7 11.18 -7.39 -26.29
CA ARG A 7 10.78 -8.46 -25.36
C ARG A 7 9.29 -8.39 -25.07
N GLY A 8 8.58 -9.42 -25.46
CA GLY A 8 7.14 -9.51 -25.25
C GLY A 8 6.76 -9.55 -23.78
N THR A 9 7.59 -10.17 -22.93
CA THR A 9 7.40 -10.19 -21.48
C THR A 9 7.34 -8.78 -20.89
N ARG A 10 8.17 -7.84 -21.39
CA ARG A 10 8.16 -6.44 -20.98
C ARG A 10 6.90 -5.72 -21.45
N LEU A 11 6.44 -5.99 -22.67
CA LEU A 11 5.16 -5.44 -23.15
C LEU A 11 4.01 -5.90 -22.26
N LYS A 12 3.94 -7.20 -21.97
CA LYS A 12 2.93 -7.75 -21.07
C LYS A 12 2.98 -7.12 -19.68
N SER A 13 4.18 -6.99 -19.10
CA SER A 13 4.38 -6.36 -17.79
C SER A 13 3.91 -4.90 -17.78
N ALA A 14 4.28 -4.09 -18.78
CA ALA A 14 3.86 -2.68 -18.88
C ALA A 14 2.34 -2.55 -19.03
N ARG A 15 1.71 -3.38 -19.87
CA ARG A 15 0.26 -3.37 -20.05
C ARG A 15 -0.47 -3.73 -18.75
N LEU A 16 -0.02 -4.76 -18.07
CA LEU A 16 -0.59 -5.19 -16.79
C LEU A 16 -0.33 -4.16 -15.69
N PHE A 17 0.85 -3.53 -15.66
CA PHE A 17 1.15 -2.43 -14.75
C PHE A 17 0.14 -1.28 -14.87
N ARG A 18 -0.30 -0.96 -16.10
CA ARG A 18 -1.34 0.05 -16.37
C ARG A 18 -2.77 -0.48 -16.20
N GLY A 19 -2.96 -1.72 -15.80
CA GLY A 19 -4.30 -2.34 -15.68
C GLY A 19 -5.03 -2.47 -17.02
N MET A 20 -4.31 -2.44 -18.14
CA MET A 20 -4.91 -2.51 -19.47
C MET A 20 -5.16 -3.94 -19.93
N THR A 21 -6.34 -4.18 -20.53
CA THR A 21 -6.62 -5.41 -21.28
C THR A 21 -5.96 -5.39 -22.66
N LEU A 22 -5.82 -6.57 -23.29
CA LEU A 22 -5.37 -6.64 -24.70
C LEU A 22 -6.27 -5.81 -25.62
N THR A 23 -7.58 -5.81 -25.39
CA THR A 23 -8.55 -5.02 -26.15
C THR A 23 -8.35 -3.53 -25.90
N GLY A 24 -8.13 -3.11 -24.64
CA GLY A 24 -7.85 -1.73 -24.29
C GLY A 24 -6.58 -1.20 -24.98
N LEU A 25 -5.50 -1.97 -24.97
CA LEU A 25 -4.26 -1.59 -25.65
C LEU A 25 -4.45 -1.57 -27.19
N SER A 26 -5.21 -2.52 -27.75
CA SER A 26 -5.56 -2.53 -29.18
C SER A 26 -6.30 -1.25 -29.60
N SER A 27 -7.28 -0.84 -28.80
CA SER A 27 -8.04 0.40 -29.05
C SER A 27 -7.16 1.65 -28.95
N ALA A 28 -6.23 1.68 -27.98
CA ALA A 28 -5.35 2.83 -27.77
C ALA A 28 -4.25 2.98 -28.83
N THR A 29 -3.81 1.86 -29.42
CA THR A 29 -2.68 1.85 -30.38
C THR A 29 -3.10 1.71 -31.85
N GLY A 30 -4.33 1.22 -32.11
CA GLY A 30 -4.77 0.80 -33.44
C GLY A 30 -4.12 -0.51 -33.93
N ILE A 31 -3.34 -1.20 -33.08
CA ILE A 31 -2.74 -2.49 -33.38
C ILE A 31 -3.75 -3.61 -33.07
N SER A 32 -3.88 -4.61 -33.93
CA SER A 32 -4.83 -5.69 -33.67
C SER A 32 -4.53 -6.43 -32.36
N LYS A 33 -5.57 -6.87 -31.65
CA LYS A 33 -5.44 -7.67 -30.43
C LYS A 33 -4.61 -8.93 -30.67
N GLN A 34 -4.73 -9.54 -31.83
CA GLN A 34 -3.95 -10.72 -32.22
C GLN A 34 -2.46 -10.39 -32.34
N SER A 35 -2.11 -9.28 -33.00
CA SER A 35 -0.72 -8.84 -33.12
C SER A 35 -0.10 -8.54 -31.75
N ILE A 36 -0.82 -7.82 -30.87
CA ILE A 36 -0.35 -7.55 -29.52
C ILE A 36 -0.11 -8.85 -28.76
N SER A 37 -1.03 -9.82 -28.84
CA SER A 37 -0.85 -11.12 -28.20
C SER A 37 0.35 -11.89 -28.74
N LEU A 38 0.62 -11.82 -30.04
CA LEU A 38 1.80 -12.43 -30.65
C LEU A 38 3.09 -11.74 -30.18
N TYR A 39 3.08 -10.40 -30.03
CA TYR A 39 4.19 -9.65 -29.48
C TYR A 39 4.47 -10.00 -28.01
N GLU A 40 3.43 -10.10 -27.16
CA GLU A 40 3.59 -10.46 -25.75
C GLU A 40 4.15 -11.87 -25.53
N ASN A 41 3.95 -12.77 -26.47
CA ASN A 41 4.44 -14.15 -26.42
C ASN A 41 5.72 -14.37 -27.24
N ASP A 42 6.39 -13.31 -27.69
CA ASP A 42 7.60 -13.33 -28.51
C ASP A 42 7.46 -14.16 -29.82
N LYS A 43 6.21 -14.37 -30.29
CA LYS A 43 5.92 -15.09 -31.54
C LYS A 43 6.05 -14.21 -32.78
N ASN A 44 6.00 -12.90 -32.59
CA ASN A 44 6.26 -11.91 -33.63
C ASN A 44 6.90 -10.68 -33.01
N LYS A 45 7.63 -9.88 -33.79
CA LYS A 45 8.28 -8.65 -33.37
C LYS A 45 7.56 -7.44 -33.95
N PRO A 46 7.23 -6.43 -33.14
CA PRO A 46 6.66 -5.19 -33.64
C PRO A 46 7.72 -4.40 -34.43
N GLU A 47 7.27 -3.74 -35.49
CA GLU A 47 8.05 -2.71 -36.16
C GLU A 47 8.22 -1.48 -35.24
N PHE A 48 9.21 -0.64 -35.53
CA PHE A 48 9.55 0.50 -34.68
C PHE A 48 8.37 1.44 -34.44
N ASP A 49 7.56 1.72 -35.46
CA ASP A 49 6.36 2.56 -35.36
C ASP A 49 5.34 1.96 -34.36
N ASN A 50 5.19 0.64 -34.35
CA ASN A 50 4.31 -0.04 -33.40
C ASN A 50 4.89 -0.01 -31.98
N ILE A 51 6.22 -0.08 -31.83
CA ILE A 51 6.88 0.10 -30.52
C ILE A 51 6.61 1.52 -30.00
N GLN A 52 6.68 2.55 -30.84
CA GLN A 52 6.37 3.93 -30.44
C GLN A 52 4.90 4.10 -30.03
N LYS A 53 3.94 3.53 -30.80
CA LYS A 53 2.53 3.57 -30.44
C LYS A 53 2.28 2.88 -29.08
N ILE A 54 2.91 1.74 -28.83
CA ILE A 54 2.83 0.99 -27.57
C ILE A 54 3.45 1.82 -26.43
N SER A 55 4.64 2.37 -26.65
CA SER A 55 5.35 3.24 -25.69
C SER A 55 4.49 4.42 -25.25
N ASN A 56 3.88 5.12 -26.20
CA ASN A 56 3.01 6.25 -25.93
C ASN A 56 1.72 5.84 -25.20
N ALA A 57 1.07 4.75 -25.64
CA ALA A 57 -0.18 4.27 -25.04
C ALA A 57 0.03 3.77 -23.59
N LEU A 58 1.16 3.13 -23.32
CA LEU A 58 1.50 2.60 -21.98
C LEU A 58 2.28 3.59 -21.12
N MET A 59 2.69 4.74 -21.67
CA MET A 59 3.51 5.73 -20.95
C MET A 59 4.77 5.09 -20.34
N PHE A 60 5.50 4.32 -21.16
CA PHE A 60 6.81 3.76 -20.83
C PHE A 60 7.83 4.19 -21.88
N PRO A 61 9.08 4.50 -21.51
CA PRO A 61 10.13 4.77 -22.50
C PRO A 61 10.33 3.58 -23.44
N THR A 62 10.65 3.86 -24.71
CA THR A 62 10.86 2.82 -25.73
C THR A 62 11.93 1.79 -25.30
N GLU A 63 12.97 2.27 -24.63
CA GLU A 63 14.06 1.44 -24.10
C GLU A 63 13.59 0.38 -23.10
N PHE A 64 12.47 0.63 -22.40
CA PHE A 64 11.89 -0.34 -21.49
C PHE A 64 11.59 -1.68 -22.16
N PHE A 65 11.08 -1.66 -23.38
CA PHE A 65 10.70 -2.86 -24.14
C PHE A 65 11.89 -3.62 -24.73
N LEU A 66 13.08 -3.01 -24.72
CA LEU A 66 14.30 -3.56 -25.30
C LEU A 66 15.27 -4.11 -24.25
N GLN A 67 15.00 -3.92 -22.98
CA GLN A 67 15.89 -4.33 -21.88
C GLN A 67 15.66 -5.78 -21.44
N LYS A 68 16.74 -6.41 -21.01
CA LYS A 68 16.65 -7.72 -20.31
C LYS A 68 16.09 -7.52 -18.90
N ASP A 69 15.30 -8.47 -18.39
CA ASP A 69 14.98 -8.53 -16.98
C ASP A 69 16.24 -8.92 -16.20
N SER A 70 16.78 -7.99 -15.44
CA SER A 70 18.02 -8.16 -14.69
C SER A 70 17.79 -8.60 -13.24
N CYS A 71 16.56 -8.51 -12.74
CA CYS A 71 16.22 -8.84 -11.37
C CYS A 71 15.03 -9.80 -11.36
N LYS A 72 15.24 -10.98 -10.78
CA LYS A 72 14.16 -11.95 -10.53
C LYS A 72 13.85 -11.87 -9.04
N THR A 73 12.82 -11.11 -8.67
CA THR A 73 12.23 -11.21 -7.34
C THR A 73 11.22 -12.35 -7.37
N SER A 74 11.29 -13.28 -6.42
CA SER A 74 10.23 -14.26 -6.23
C SER A 74 9.18 -13.67 -5.31
N THR A 75 7.99 -13.44 -5.84
CA THR A 75 6.82 -13.06 -5.04
C THR A 75 6.11 -14.34 -4.62
N GLU A 76 6.07 -14.64 -3.32
CA GLU A 76 5.48 -15.89 -2.86
C GLU A 76 3.96 -15.79 -2.73
N VAL A 77 3.43 -14.79 -2.02
CA VAL A 77 1.97 -14.65 -1.81
C VAL A 77 1.57 -13.19 -1.79
N THR A 78 0.41 -12.90 -2.36
CA THR A 78 -0.21 -11.57 -2.31
C THR A 78 -1.64 -11.72 -1.76
N TYR A 79 -1.92 -11.08 -0.63
CA TYR A 79 -3.25 -11.02 -0.06
C TYR A 79 -3.99 -9.77 -0.55
N PHE A 80 -5.27 -9.93 -0.90
CA PHE A 80 -6.15 -8.83 -1.28
C PHE A 80 -7.43 -8.90 -0.46
N ARG A 81 -7.72 -7.89 0.32
CA ARG A 81 -8.93 -7.78 1.15
C ARG A 81 -10.22 -7.89 0.33
N SER A 82 -10.24 -7.41 -0.88
CA SER A 82 -11.45 -7.35 -1.70
C SER A 82 -11.43 -8.33 -2.87
N LEU A 83 -11.14 -9.61 -2.60
CA LEU A 83 -11.23 -10.67 -3.64
C LEU A 83 -12.59 -10.68 -4.35
N ALA A 84 -13.68 -10.33 -3.66
CA ALA A 84 -15.03 -10.34 -4.21
C ALA A 84 -15.33 -9.14 -5.14
N SER A 85 -14.65 -8.00 -4.98
CA SER A 85 -14.92 -6.76 -5.75
C SER A 85 -13.82 -6.43 -6.78
N ALA A 86 -12.58 -6.88 -6.57
CA ALA A 86 -11.47 -6.61 -7.48
C ALA A 86 -11.43 -7.61 -8.63
N THR A 87 -11.27 -7.11 -9.85
CA THR A 87 -11.09 -7.98 -11.02
C THR A 87 -9.71 -8.67 -10.97
N LYS A 88 -9.58 -9.80 -11.66
CA LYS A 88 -8.27 -10.46 -11.82
C LYS A 88 -7.21 -9.51 -12.40
N MET A 89 -7.62 -8.59 -13.27
CA MET A 89 -6.74 -7.59 -13.88
C MET A 89 -6.22 -6.62 -12.83
N ASP A 90 -7.10 -6.10 -11.95
CA ASP A 90 -6.71 -5.14 -10.92
C ASP A 90 -5.70 -5.78 -9.95
N ARG A 91 -5.98 -6.99 -9.48
CA ARG A 91 -5.04 -7.76 -8.63
C ARG A 91 -3.69 -7.94 -9.29
N THR A 92 -3.66 -8.37 -10.55
CA THR A 92 -2.42 -8.56 -11.30
C THR A 92 -1.66 -7.25 -11.47
N SER A 93 -2.37 -6.14 -11.75
CA SER A 93 -1.76 -4.81 -11.87
C SER A 93 -1.06 -4.39 -10.57
N GLN A 94 -1.73 -4.57 -9.44
CA GLN A 94 -1.16 -4.21 -8.15
C GLN A 94 0.02 -5.09 -7.75
N SER A 95 -0.08 -6.41 -7.98
CA SER A 95 1.05 -7.33 -7.75
C SER A 95 2.29 -6.93 -8.54
N ILE A 96 2.14 -6.60 -9.83
CA ILE A 96 3.26 -6.14 -10.67
C ILE A 96 3.85 -4.82 -10.15
N LYS A 97 3.02 -3.89 -9.68
CA LYS A 97 3.53 -2.64 -9.09
C LYS A 97 4.40 -2.93 -7.86
N LEU A 98 3.95 -3.82 -6.96
CA LEU A 98 4.76 -4.20 -5.81
C LEU A 98 6.04 -4.96 -6.19
N GLU A 99 6.04 -5.75 -7.25
CA GLU A 99 7.28 -6.33 -7.77
C GLU A 99 8.32 -5.26 -8.15
N TYR A 100 7.88 -4.14 -8.75
CA TYR A 100 8.78 -3.01 -9.03
C TYR A 100 9.22 -2.29 -7.75
N VAL A 101 8.32 -2.13 -6.76
CA VAL A 101 8.69 -1.59 -5.44
C VAL A 101 9.77 -2.45 -4.80
N ALA A 102 9.59 -3.78 -4.79
CA ALA A 102 10.56 -4.73 -4.24
C ALA A 102 11.92 -4.66 -4.96
N LYS A 103 11.93 -4.56 -6.29
CA LYS A 103 13.17 -4.35 -7.07
C LYS A 103 13.88 -3.05 -6.70
N ILE A 104 13.13 -1.96 -6.54
CA ILE A 104 13.73 -0.67 -6.13
C ILE A 104 14.26 -0.77 -4.71
N TYR A 105 13.53 -1.40 -3.80
CA TYR A 105 13.99 -1.66 -2.43
C TYR A 105 15.32 -2.43 -2.44
N GLU A 106 15.42 -3.52 -3.19
CA GLU A 106 16.65 -4.31 -3.32
C GLU A 106 17.82 -3.50 -3.89
N ILE A 107 17.57 -2.62 -4.86
CA ILE A 107 18.61 -1.72 -5.39
C ILE A 107 19.09 -0.73 -4.31
N LEU A 108 18.15 -0.13 -3.58
CA LEU A 108 18.47 0.85 -2.53
C LEU A 108 19.15 0.18 -1.32
N SER A 109 18.85 -1.08 -1.01
CA SER A 109 19.51 -1.86 0.06
C SER A 109 21.00 -2.04 -0.13
N ASN A 110 21.55 -1.79 -1.34
CA ASN A 110 23.01 -1.76 -1.54
C ASN A 110 23.67 -0.48 -1.00
N TYR A 111 22.86 0.52 -0.62
CA TYR A 111 23.34 1.84 -0.17
C TYR A 111 22.75 2.24 1.19
N ILE A 112 21.64 1.66 1.58
CA ILE A 112 20.86 2.01 2.77
C ILE A 112 20.61 0.74 3.58
N ASP A 113 20.90 0.79 4.86
CA ASP A 113 20.49 -0.24 5.83
C ASP A 113 19.05 0.01 6.26
N PHE A 114 18.11 -0.70 5.62
CA PHE A 114 16.71 -0.66 6.00
C PHE A 114 16.46 -1.47 7.29
N PRO A 115 15.47 -1.10 8.10
CA PRO A 115 15.09 -1.88 9.27
C PRO A 115 14.77 -3.32 8.90
N SER A 116 15.35 -4.28 9.61
CA SER A 116 15.05 -5.70 9.44
C SER A 116 13.65 -6.04 9.96
N LEU A 117 13.05 -7.08 9.41
CA LEU A 117 11.76 -7.58 9.88
C LEU A 117 11.85 -7.97 11.36
N ASN A 118 11.00 -7.37 12.19
CA ASN A 118 10.97 -7.52 13.63
C ASN A 118 9.55 -7.89 14.09
N LEU A 119 9.22 -9.17 13.99
CA LEU A 119 7.94 -9.74 14.43
C LEU A 119 8.16 -10.78 15.52
N PRO A 120 7.29 -10.84 16.54
CA PRO A 120 7.32 -11.93 17.51
C PRO A 120 6.86 -13.23 16.85
N THR A 121 7.39 -14.35 17.31
CA THR A 121 6.80 -15.65 17.01
C THR A 121 5.49 -15.76 17.78
N VAL A 122 4.40 -16.03 17.08
CA VAL A 122 3.08 -16.26 17.69
C VAL A 122 2.64 -17.67 17.35
N ASP A 123 2.29 -18.43 18.38
CA ASP A 123 1.66 -19.74 18.20
C ASP A 123 0.16 -19.53 18.04
N PHE A 124 -0.29 -19.50 16.81
CA PHE A 124 -1.71 -19.48 16.47
C PHE A 124 -2.15 -20.94 16.30
N THR A 125 -2.95 -21.45 17.25
CA THR A 125 -3.43 -22.83 17.16
C THR A 125 -4.58 -22.94 16.17
N ASP A 126 -4.34 -23.62 15.07
CA ASP A 126 -5.32 -23.92 14.01
C ASP A 126 -6.54 -24.74 14.48
N SER A 127 -6.55 -25.10 15.76
CA SER A 127 -7.62 -25.89 16.40
C SER A 127 -8.98 -25.20 16.45
N LEU A 128 -9.07 -23.95 16.02
CA LEU A 128 -10.31 -23.15 15.99
C LEU A 128 -10.93 -23.05 14.60
N SER A 129 -10.39 -23.77 13.62
CA SER A 129 -10.89 -23.75 12.23
C SER A 129 -12.32 -24.27 12.07
N ASP A 130 -12.82 -25.07 12.99
CA ASP A 130 -14.10 -25.77 12.85
C ASP A 130 -15.32 -24.99 13.36
N SER A 131 -15.18 -23.81 13.98
CA SER A 131 -16.32 -23.07 14.50
C SER A 131 -16.57 -21.77 13.77
N PHE A 132 -17.47 -21.81 12.80
CA PHE A 132 -18.01 -20.64 12.08
C PHE A 132 -18.87 -19.71 12.96
N GLU A 133 -19.04 -19.97 14.25
CA GLU A 133 -19.84 -19.12 15.13
C GLU A 133 -19.18 -17.74 15.31
N VAL A 134 -19.97 -16.70 15.06
CA VAL A 134 -19.57 -15.28 15.05
C VAL A 134 -18.99 -14.80 16.39
N ASN A 135 -19.27 -15.52 17.49
CA ASN A 135 -18.88 -15.20 18.86
C ASN A 135 -18.07 -16.32 19.52
N ASN A 136 -17.08 -16.90 18.83
CA ASN A 136 -16.17 -17.80 19.49
C ASN A 136 -15.28 -17.03 20.47
N GLU A 137 -15.61 -17.09 21.76
CA GLU A 137 -14.90 -16.40 22.83
C GLU A 137 -13.42 -16.81 22.91
N LEU A 138 -13.11 -18.06 22.55
CA LEU A 138 -11.74 -18.57 22.51
C LEU A 138 -10.94 -17.85 21.42
N LEU A 139 -11.48 -17.75 20.20
CA LEU A 139 -10.83 -17.02 19.11
C LEU A 139 -10.63 -15.54 19.45
N CYS A 140 -11.61 -14.90 20.07
CA CYS A 140 -11.50 -13.51 20.51
C CYS A 140 -10.34 -13.34 21.52
N ASN A 141 -10.24 -14.22 22.50
CA ASN A 141 -9.20 -14.15 23.54
C ASN A 141 -7.81 -14.44 22.95
N GLU A 142 -7.69 -15.36 22.02
CA GLU A 142 -6.43 -15.67 21.34
C GLU A 142 -5.94 -14.48 20.52
N ILE A 143 -6.77 -13.88 19.69
CA ILE A 143 -6.41 -12.70 18.88
C ILE A 143 -6.11 -11.48 19.78
N GLU A 144 -6.83 -11.30 20.89
CA GLU A 144 -6.52 -10.28 21.90
C GLU A 144 -5.12 -10.50 22.50
N SER A 145 -4.76 -11.76 22.81
CA SER A 145 -3.43 -12.13 23.31
C SER A 145 -2.33 -11.83 22.29
N ILE A 146 -2.53 -12.24 21.03
CA ILE A 146 -1.57 -11.97 19.94
C ILE A 146 -1.36 -10.46 19.78
N SER A 147 -2.45 -9.69 19.74
CA SER A 147 -2.40 -8.23 19.63
C SER A 147 -1.63 -7.60 20.79
N SER A 148 -1.88 -8.06 22.02
CA SER A 148 -1.19 -7.56 23.22
C SER A 148 0.30 -7.96 23.20
N THR A 149 0.61 -9.17 22.76
CA THR A 149 2.00 -9.64 22.60
C THR A 149 2.75 -8.76 21.61
N LEU A 150 2.17 -8.45 20.46
CA LEU A 150 2.80 -7.58 19.47
C LEU A 150 2.99 -6.17 20.01
N ARG A 151 1.98 -5.59 20.69
CA ARG A 151 2.07 -4.25 21.26
C ARG A 151 3.19 -4.15 22.32
N ASN A 152 3.31 -5.17 23.16
CA ASN A 152 4.39 -5.27 24.15
C ASN A 152 5.76 -5.47 23.49
N TYR A 153 5.84 -6.34 22.49
CA TYR A 153 7.07 -6.62 21.75
C TYR A 153 7.62 -5.38 21.04
N TRP A 154 6.74 -4.54 20.48
CA TRP A 154 7.10 -3.28 19.82
C TRP A 154 7.19 -2.08 20.78
N ASP A 155 6.94 -2.29 22.06
CA ASP A 155 6.96 -1.24 23.11
C ASP A 155 6.08 -0.03 22.77
N ILE A 156 4.87 -0.26 22.23
CA ILE A 156 3.93 0.80 21.88
C ILE A 156 2.87 1.06 22.94
N GLY A 157 2.86 0.27 24.01
CA GLY A 157 1.91 0.37 25.14
C GLY A 157 0.45 0.15 24.71
N ASP A 158 -0.48 0.37 25.64
CA ASP A 158 -1.92 0.13 25.44
C ASP A 158 -2.70 1.36 24.93
N GLY A 159 -2.04 2.51 24.85
CA GLY A 159 -2.66 3.77 24.41
C GLY A 159 -2.95 3.85 22.91
N PRO A 160 -3.54 4.97 22.46
CA PRO A 160 -3.70 5.24 21.04
C PRO A 160 -2.36 5.25 20.30
N ILE A 161 -2.30 4.56 19.17
CA ILE A 161 -1.10 4.55 18.32
C ILE A 161 -0.98 5.92 17.63
N GLY A 162 0.16 6.58 17.71
CA GLY A 162 0.43 7.84 17.04
C GLY A 162 0.56 7.69 15.52
N ASN A 163 1.74 7.36 15.05
CA ASN A 163 2.04 7.14 13.63
C ASN A 163 2.21 5.63 13.36
N LEU A 164 1.13 4.98 12.90
CA LEU A 164 1.13 3.54 12.62
C LEU A 164 2.07 3.18 11.47
N GLN A 165 2.12 4.01 10.40
CA GLN A 165 3.03 3.78 9.28
C GLN A 165 4.49 3.72 9.76
N PHE A 166 4.91 4.69 10.57
CA PHE A 166 6.27 4.72 11.12
C PHE A 166 6.57 3.49 11.97
N ILE A 167 5.61 3.01 12.76
CA ILE A 167 5.79 1.80 13.59
C ILE A 167 5.99 0.57 12.69
N LEU A 168 5.20 0.43 11.62
CA LEU A 168 5.36 -0.66 10.66
C LEU A 168 6.74 -0.63 10.00
N GLU A 169 7.13 0.54 9.47
CA GLU A 169 8.40 0.71 8.77
C GLU A 169 9.62 0.54 9.70
N LYS A 170 9.54 1.02 10.94
CA LYS A 170 10.56 0.78 11.98
C LYS A 170 10.78 -0.71 12.26
N ASN A 171 9.76 -1.53 12.09
CA ASN A 171 9.81 -2.97 12.30
C ASN A 171 9.93 -3.78 11.00
N GLY A 172 10.41 -3.16 9.92
CA GLY A 172 10.76 -3.84 8.67
C GLY A 172 9.59 -4.18 7.76
N ILE A 173 8.40 -3.60 7.98
CA ILE A 173 7.24 -3.74 7.11
C ILE A 173 7.10 -2.47 6.28
N ILE A 174 7.33 -2.56 4.98
CA ILE A 174 7.37 -1.41 4.08
C ILE A 174 5.96 -0.99 3.69
N VAL A 175 5.64 0.29 3.86
CA VAL A 175 4.31 0.83 3.55
C VAL A 175 4.39 1.73 2.32
N THR A 176 3.53 1.45 1.33
CA THR A 176 3.37 2.28 0.13
C THR A 176 1.92 2.67 -0.07
N GLY A 177 1.71 3.80 -0.74
CA GLY A 177 0.38 4.23 -1.16
C GLY A 177 0.28 4.17 -2.67
N PHE A 178 -0.90 3.86 -3.17
CA PHE A 178 -1.21 3.99 -4.59
C PHE A 178 -2.56 4.66 -4.77
N ASP A 179 -2.76 5.25 -5.93
CA ASP A 179 -4.06 5.77 -6.34
C ASP A 179 -4.70 4.72 -7.26
N THR A 180 -5.78 4.12 -6.79
CA THR A 180 -6.60 3.25 -7.63
C THR A 180 -7.67 4.10 -8.32
N ASN A 181 -7.72 4.06 -9.64
CA ASN A 181 -8.80 4.73 -10.39
C ASN A 181 -10.17 4.10 -10.11
N GLU A 182 -10.21 2.91 -9.52
CA GLU A 182 -11.40 2.15 -9.18
C GLU A 182 -11.41 1.79 -7.70
N ASN A 183 -12.53 1.95 -7.01
CA ASN A 183 -12.73 1.68 -5.57
C ASN A 183 -12.69 0.18 -5.20
N ALA A 184 -11.95 -0.63 -5.95
CA ALA A 184 -12.01 -2.08 -5.86
C ALA A 184 -11.06 -2.71 -4.85
N ILE A 185 -9.92 -2.05 -4.56
CA ILE A 185 -8.90 -2.57 -3.63
C ILE A 185 -8.61 -1.51 -2.59
N ASP A 186 -8.83 -1.85 -1.32
CA ASP A 186 -8.61 -0.94 -0.19
C ASP A 186 -7.16 -0.95 0.28
N ALA A 187 -6.63 -2.14 0.50
CA ALA A 187 -5.26 -2.42 0.86
C ALA A 187 -4.92 -3.86 0.47
N PHE A 188 -3.64 -4.16 0.42
CA PHE A 188 -3.14 -5.53 0.29
C PHE A 188 -1.70 -5.61 0.76
N SER A 189 -1.28 -6.81 1.13
CA SER A 189 0.09 -7.12 1.53
C SER A 189 0.71 -8.15 0.61
N GLN A 190 2.03 -8.11 0.49
CA GLN A 190 2.83 -9.02 -0.31
C GLN A 190 4.09 -9.40 0.44
N HIS A 191 4.36 -10.70 0.53
CA HIS A 191 5.64 -11.25 0.97
C HIS A 191 6.56 -11.40 -0.23
N THR A 192 7.79 -10.99 -0.08
CA THR A 192 8.82 -11.09 -1.13
C THR A 192 10.13 -11.55 -0.51
N VAL A 193 10.70 -12.60 -1.07
CA VAL A 193 12.03 -13.08 -0.69
C VAL A 193 13.06 -12.34 -1.54
N LEU A 194 13.92 -11.58 -0.89
CA LEU A 194 15.03 -10.84 -1.51
C LEU A 194 16.37 -11.44 -1.09
N ASN A 195 17.44 -11.01 -1.76
CA ASN A 195 18.80 -11.48 -1.41
C ASN A 195 19.18 -11.20 0.05
N ASN A 196 18.62 -10.15 0.64
CA ASN A 196 18.91 -9.71 2.01
C ASN A 196 17.89 -10.21 3.05
N GLY A 197 16.98 -11.12 2.67
CA GLY A 197 15.97 -11.70 3.55
C GLY A 197 14.54 -11.41 3.13
N ASP A 198 13.61 -11.79 3.99
CA ASP A 198 12.19 -11.63 3.79
C ASP A 198 11.75 -10.20 4.03
N VAL A 199 10.92 -9.67 3.13
CA VAL A 199 10.34 -8.33 3.24
C VAL A 199 8.83 -8.38 3.00
N PHE A 200 8.09 -7.72 3.87
CA PHE A 200 6.66 -7.52 3.69
C PHE A 200 6.38 -6.10 3.19
N PHE A 201 5.56 -6.01 2.17
CA PHE A 201 5.06 -4.75 1.65
C PHE A 201 3.57 -4.66 1.94
N ILE A 202 3.12 -3.54 2.49
CA ILE A 202 1.70 -3.19 2.58
C ILE A 202 1.43 -2.00 1.68
N SER A 203 0.44 -2.13 0.83
CA SER A 203 0.03 -1.07 -0.09
C SER A 203 -1.42 -0.67 0.18
N VAL A 204 -1.70 0.62 0.31
CA VAL A 204 -3.03 1.15 0.63
C VAL A 204 -3.48 2.19 -0.38
N ASP A 205 -4.80 2.24 -0.66
CA ASP A 205 -5.42 3.29 -1.48
C ASP A 205 -5.49 4.58 -0.69
N GLN A 206 -4.64 5.57 -1.03
CA GLN A 206 -4.52 6.84 -0.32
C GLN A 206 -5.22 7.99 -1.05
N GLY A 207 -5.48 9.08 -0.32
CA GLY A 207 -6.03 10.30 -0.89
C GLY A 207 -7.54 10.33 -1.07
N LYS A 208 -8.24 9.20 -0.88
CA LYS A 208 -9.70 9.09 -0.96
C LYS A 208 -10.34 8.78 0.38
N LYS A 209 -9.65 8.03 1.22
CA LYS A 209 -10.17 7.51 2.48
C LYS A 209 -9.72 8.34 3.68
N PRO A 210 -10.52 8.37 4.76
CA PRO A 210 -10.11 9.02 6.00
C PRO A 210 -9.04 8.23 6.76
N GLU A 211 -8.29 8.93 7.63
CA GLU A 211 -7.21 8.34 8.45
C GLU A 211 -7.64 7.06 9.16
N GLY A 212 -8.79 7.06 9.82
CA GLY A 212 -9.28 5.90 10.58
C GLY A 212 -9.48 4.65 9.71
N ARG A 213 -9.83 4.82 8.43
CA ARG A 213 -9.96 3.71 7.48
C ARG A 213 -8.60 3.16 7.07
N ILE A 214 -7.67 4.05 6.68
CA ILE A 214 -6.30 3.66 6.29
C ILE A 214 -5.60 2.94 7.44
N ARG A 215 -5.74 3.44 8.68
CA ARG A 215 -5.18 2.79 9.86
C ARG A 215 -5.75 1.40 10.11
N PHE A 216 -7.06 1.25 9.91
CA PHE A 216 -7.71 -0.06 10.02
C PHE A 216 -7.21 -1.01 8.93
N ASP A 217 -7.09 -0.53 7.69
CA ASP A 217 -6.60 -1.31 6.56
C ASP A 217 -5.13 -1.75 6.80
N LEU A 218 -4.24 -0.86 7.25
CA LEU A 218 -2.86 -1.20 7.63
C LEU A 218 -2.79 -2.25 8.74
N SER A 219 -3.64 -2.11 9.78
CA SER A 219 -3.69 -3.08 10.89
C SER A 219 -4.28 -4.43 10.46
N HIS A 220 -5.19 -4.44 9.52
CA HIS A 220 -5.76 -5.65 8.94
C HIS A 220 -4.70 -6.43 8.16
N GLU A 221 -3.93 -5.75 7.31
CA GLU A 221 -2.81 -6.37 6.59
C GLU A 221 -1.72 -6.88 7.55
N LEU A 222 -1.44 -6.13 8.62
CA LEU A 222 -0.54 -6.59 9.69
C LEU A 222 -1.07 -7.88 10.36
N GLY A 223 -2.38 -8.00 10.54
CA GLY A 223 -3.02 -9.21 11.02
C GLY A 223 -2.76 -10.42 10.12
N HIS A 224 -2.89 -10.24 8.80
CA HIS A 224 -2.54 -11.27 7.83
C HIS A 224 -1.04 -11.65 7.94
N ILE A 225 -0.15 -10.68 8.02
CA ILE A 225 1.30 -10.90 8.13
C ILE A 225 1.66 -11.72 9.37
N LEU A 226 0.96 -11.49 10.48
CA LEU A 226 1.31 -12.10 11.77
C LEU A 226 0.67 -13.47 12.02
N ILE A 227 -0.55 -13.68 11.50
CA ILE A 227 -1.39 -14.82 11.88
C ILE A 227 -1.42 -15.90 10.81
N HIS A 228 -1.35 -15.53 9.53
CA HIS A 228 -1.61 -16.47 8.44
C HIS A 228 -0.32 -16.94 7.75
N PRO A 229 -0.27 -18.21 7.29
CA PRO A 229 0.91 -18.72 6.60
C PRO A 229 1.08 -18.07 5.21
N TRP A 230 2.32 -17.73 4.87
CA TRP A 230 2.69 -17.09 3.60
C TRP A 230 3.17 -18.06 2.52
N SER A 231 3.15 -19.35 2.82
CA SER A 231 3.57 -20.42 1.90
C SER A 231 2.46 -20.92 0.97
N GLU A 232 1.22 -20.50 1.18
CA GLU A 232 0.05 -20.99 0.45
C GLU A 232 -0.45 -19.97 -0.56
N SER A 233 -0.70 -20.42 -1.79
CA SER A 233 -1.33 -19.57 -2.80
C SER A 233 -2.81 -19.34 -2.45
N LEU A 234 -3.25 -18.09 -2.46
CA LEU A 234 -4.66 -17.74 -2.22
C LEU A 234 -5.64 -18.39 -3.20
N ASP A 235 -5.20 -18.73 -4.40
CA ASP A 235 -6.02 -19.42 -5.39
C ASP A 235 -6.34 -20.88 -5.00
N LEU A 236 -5.62 -21.42 -4.00
CA LEU A 236 -5.81 -22.78 -3.47
C LEU A 236 -6.64 -22.84 -2.20
N ILE A 237 -6.88 -21.70 -1.55
CA ILE A 237 -7.65 -21.60 -0.30
C ILE A 237 -9.14 -21.64 -0.64
N ASP A 238 -9.90 -22.45 0.07
CA ASP A 238 -11.36 -22.48 -0.12
C ASP A 238 -12.03 -21.19 0.39
N LYS A 239 -13.29 -20.99 -0.03
CA LYS A 239 -14.01 -19.74 0.27
C LYS A 239 -14.29 -19.55 1.77
N ASP A 240 -14.44 -20.62 2.50
CA ASP A 240 -14.82 -20.54 3.91
C ASP A 240 -13.60 -20.29 4.77
N GLU A 241 -12.48 -20.93 4.46
CA GLU A 241 -11.18 -20.59 5.06
C GLU A 241 -10.77 -19.15 4.76
N PHE A 242 -10.94 -18.68 3.52
CA PHE A 242 -10.71 -17.29 3.17
C PHE A 242 -11.54 -16.33 4.04
N LYS A 243 -12.85 -16.59 4.22
CA LYS A 243 -13.71 -15.78 5.09
C LYS A 243 -13.25 -15.80 6.54
N LEU A 244 -12.76 -16.95 7.02
CA LEU A 244 -12.24 -17.08 8.37
C LEU A 244 -10.99 -16.24 8.55
N ARG A 245 -10.02 -16.32 7.65
CA ARG A 245 -8.79 -15.50 7.67
C ARG A 245 -9.12 -14.00 7.65
N GLU A 246 -10.07 -13.58 6.81
CA GLU A 246 -10.55 -12.20 6.77
C GLU A 246 -11.18 -11.74 8.09
N LYS A 247 -11.96 -12.62 8.73
CA LYS A 247 -12.56 -12.37 10.05
C LYS A 247 -11.48 -12.21 11.11
N GLN A 248 -10.49 -13.09 11.14
CA GLN A 248 -9.35 -13.05 12.05
C GLN A 248 -8.53 -11.76 11.89
N ALA A 249 -8.21 -11.37 10.67
CA ALA A 249 -7.50 -10.11 10.37
C ALA A 249 -8.31 -8.87 10.79
N ASN A 250 -9.63 -8.87 10.55
CA ASN A 250 -10.52 -7.79 11.02
C ASN A 250 -10.57 -7.71 12.56
N MET A 251 -10.62 -8.85 13.23
CA MET A 251 -10.57 -8.91 14.70
C MET A 251 -9.23 -8.40 15.22
N PHE A 252 -8.12 -8.84 14.63
CA PHE A 252 -6.79 -8.35 14.98
C PHE A 252 -6.70 -6.83 14.80
N ALA A 253 -7.11 -6.27 13.67
CA ALA A 253 -7.11 -4.83 13.46
C ALA A 253 -7.89 -4.07 14.55
N SER A 254 -9.05 -4.60 14.92
CA SER A 254 -9.90 -4.03 15.97
C SER A 254 -9.22 -4.08 17.35
N THR A 255 -8.64 -5.22 17.73
CA THR A 255 -7.95 -5.40 19.03
C THR A 255 -6.65 -4.59 19.09
N PHE A 256 -5.89 -4.57 18.01
CA PHE A 256 -4.63 -3.86 17.90
C PHE A 256 -4.80 -2.34 18.00
N LEU A 257 -5.81 -1.78 17.35
CA LEU A 257 -6.10 -0.35 17.41
C LEU A 257 -6.84 0.07 18.69
N LEU A 258 -7.65 -0.81 19.27
CA LEU A 258 -8.55 -0.53 20.39
C LEU A 258 -8.42 -1.60 21.48
N PRO A 259 -7.31 -1.62 22.25
CA PRO A 259 -7.08 -2.62 23.31
C PRO A 259 -8.16 -2.61 24.39
N LYS A 260 -8.54 -3.81 24.87
CA LYS A 260 -9.51 -3.97 25.96
C LYS A 260 -9.07 -3.27 27.23
N SER A 261 -7.78 -3.32 27.55
CA SER A 261 -7.16 -2.77 28.76
C SER A 261 -7.33 -1.24 28.89
N SER A 262 -7.36 -0.52 27.79
CA SER A 262 -7.38 0.95 27.75
C SER A 262 -8.65 1.50 27.09
N PHE A 263 -8.88 1.21 25.80
CA PHE A 263 -10.11 1.65 25.11
C PHE A 263 -11.36 1.10 25.79
N GLY A 264 -11.36 -0.19 26.19
CA GLY A 264 -12.49 -0.81 26.83
C GLY A 264 -12.87 -0.10 28.13
N LYS A 265 -11.89 0.28 28.94
CA LYS A 265 -12.12 1.05 30.18
C LYS A 265 -12.63 2.47 29.89
N GLU A 266 -12.06 3.12 28.90
CA GLU A 266 -12.42 4.50 28.55
C GLU A 266 -13.84 4.61 28.02
N VAL A 267 -14.24 3.71 27.09
CA VAL A 267 -15.57 3.76 26.48
C VAL A 267 -16.72 3.47 27.47
N GLN A 268 -16.44 2.78 28.58
CA GLN A 268 -17.42 2.48 29.63
C GLN A 268 -18.01 3.74 30.28
N ALA A 269 -17.33 4.88 30.22
CA ALA A 269 -17.85 6.12 30.79
C ALA A 269 -19.18 6.55 30.17
N TYR A 270 -19.30 6.47 28.84
CA TYR A 270 -20.54 6.82 28.11
C TYR A 270 -20.74 5.92 26.88
N PRO A 271 -20.96 4.60 27.08
CA PRO A 271 -20.87 3.61 26.02
C PRO A 271 -22.00 3.71 24.96
N THR A 272 -23.09 4.43 25.26
CA THR A 272 -24.22 4.62 24.36
C THR A 272 -24.33 6.05 23.81
N SER A 273 -23.34 6.90 24.10
CA SER A 273 -23.31 8.29 23.63
C SER A 273 -22.54 8.42 22.31
N LEU A 274 -23.25 8.67 21.21
CA LEU A 274 -22.62 8.88 19.91
C LEU A 274 -21.67 10.09 19.89
N GLN A 275 -21.99 11.15 20.68
CA GLN A 275 -21.13 12.31 20.85
C GLN A 275 -19.81 11.95 21.53
N TYR A 276 -19.85 11.00 22.46
CA TYR A 276 -18.63 10.51 23.12
C TYR A 276 -17.73 9.74 22.16
N TYR A 277 -18.29 8.91 21.29
CA TYR A 277 -17.54 8.25 20.24
C TYR A 277 -16.89 9.26 19.26
N GLU A 278 -17.55 10.40 19.00
CA GLU A 278 -16.94 11.47 18.20
C GLU A 278 -15.72 12.09 18.89
N MET A 279 -15.75 12.25 20.21
CA MET A 279 -14.57 12.68 20.99
C MET A 279 -13.47 11.60 20.97
N LEU A 280 -13.82 10.34 21.19
CA LEU A 280 -12.88 9.23 21.16
C LEU A 280 -12.21 9.06 19.80
N LYS A 281 -12.92 9.32 18.70
CA LYS A 281 -12.37 9.29 17.34
C LYS A 281 -11.15 10.20 17.19
N LYS A 282 -11.18 11.41 17.77
CA LYS A 282 -10.05 12.35 17.71
C LYS A 282 -8.82 11.81 18.43
N LYS A 283 -9.02 11.08 19.51
CA LYS A 283 -7.95 10.50 20.34
C LYS A 283 -7.41 9.20 19.74
N TRP A 284 -8.30 8.26 19.40
CA TRP A 284 -7.94 6.92 18.96
C TRP A 284 -7.65 6.82 17.46
N LYS A 285 -8.07 7.84 16.69
CA LYS A 285 -7.89 7.91 15.23
C LYS A 285 -8.47 6.67 14.51
N VAL A 286 -9.58 6.18 15.00
CA VAL A 286 -10.35 5.04 14.48
C VAL A 286 -11.78 5.50 14.21
N SER A 287 -12.46 4.89 13.24
CA SER A 287 -13.83 5.27 12.90
C SER A 287 -14.80 5.02 14.04
N ILE A 288 -15.84 5.87 14.14
CA ILE A 288 -16.92 5.73 15.13
C ILE A 288 -17.56 4.35 15.01
N GLN A 289 -17.81 3.89 13.78
CA GLN A 289 -18.42 2.58 13.54
C GLN A 289 -17.54 1.44 14.08
N ALA A 290 -16.22 1.48 13.86
CA ALA A 290 -15.30 0.47 14.38
C ALA A 290 -15.27 0.48 15.91
N MET A 291 -15.29 1.66 16.56
CA MET A 291 -15.34 1.77 18.01
C MET A 291 -16.65 1.24 18.61
N ILE A 292 -17.79 1.51 17.96
CA ILE A 292 -19.09 0.96 18.38
C ILE A 292 -19.09 -0.58 18.25
N TYR A 293 -18.56 -1.09 17.14
CA TYR A 293 -18.44 -2.55 16.92
C TYR A 293 -17.53 -3.19 17.99
N ARG A 294 -16.38 -2.55 18.28
CA ARG A 294 -15.46 -3.00 19.34
C ARG A 294 -16.12 -3.01 20.71
N SER A 295 -16.90 -1.99 21.05
CA SER A 295 -17.66 -1.92 22.32
C SER A 295 -18.67 -3.05 22.45
N TYR A 296 -19.28 -3.45 21.34
CA TYR A 296 -20.17 -4.62 21.29
C TYR A 296 -19.39 -5.93 21.46
N GLN A 297 -18.25 -6.09 20.78
CA GLN A 297 -17.39 -7.27 20.94
C GLN A 297 -16.88 -7.45 22.38
N LEU A 298 -16.62 -6.35 23.06
CA LEU A 298 -16.18 -6.34 24.48
C LEU A 298 -17.33 -6.53 25.47
N ASN A 299 -18.57 -6.77 25.01
CA ASN A 299 -19.78 -6.86 25.84
C ASN A 299 -20.04 -5.61 26.72
N ILE A 300 -19.49 -4.44 26.34
CA ILE A 300 -19.71 -3.15 27.02
C ILE A 300 -21.10 -2.60 26.69
N ILE A 301 -21.57 -2.87 25.45
CA ILE A 301 -22.93 -2.55 25.01
C ILE A 301 -23.65 -3.82 24.57
N THR A 302 -24.96 -3.87 24.82
CA THR A 302 -25.84 -4.96 24.39
C THR A 302 -26.12 -4.88 22.89
N ASN A 303 -26.63 -5.97 22.31
CA ASN A 303 -27.04 -5.97 20.89
C ASN A 303 -28.07 -4.88 20.58
N ASN A 304 -29.05 -4.64 21.49
CA ASN A 304 -30.06 -3.59 21.30
C ASN A 304 -29.40 -2.18 21.27
N GLN A 305 -28.45 -1.92 22.13
CA GLN A 305 -27.70 -0.66 22.17
C GLN A 305 -26.81 -0.51 20.92
N PHE A 306 -26.14 -1.58 20.48
CA PHE A 306 -25.41 -1.60 19.23
C PHE A 306 -26.30 -1.25 18.04
N GLN A 307 -27.44 -1.92 17.87
CA GLN A 307 -28.40 -1.65 16.81
C GLN A 307 -28.96 -0.23 16.87
N TYR A 308 -29.18 0.29 18.06
CA TYR A 308 -29.62 1.68 18.27
C TYR A 308 -28.58 2.68 17.80
N LEU A 309 -27.32 2.52 18.21
CA LEU A 309 -26.20 3.38 17.78
C LEU A 309 -26.00 3.32 16.27
N MET A 310 -26.01 2.13 15.67
CA MET A 310 -25.84 1.96 14.23
C MET A 310 -26.98 2.57 13.42
N ARG A 311 -28.22 2.59 13.95
CA ARG A 311 -29.34 3.33 13.34
C ARG A 311 -29.10 4.85 13.40
N GLN A 312 -28.58 5.37 14.51
CA GLN A 312 -28.22 6.79 14.61
C GLN A 312 -27.11 7.18 13.62
N VAL A 313 -26.04 6.36 13.51
CA VAL A 313 -24.97 6.50 12.52
C VAL A 313 -25.56 6.58 11.11
N SER A 314 -26.49 5.67 10.78
CA SER A 314 -27.15 5.66 9.48
C SER A 314 -28.01 6.90 9.24
N LYS A 315 -28.81 7.30 10.24
CA LYS A 315 -29.68 8.48 10.16
C LYS A 315 -28.89 9.77 9.94
N LYS A 316 -27.67 9.85 10.51
CA LYS A 316 -26.76 11.01 10.35
C LYS A 316 -25.93 10.93 9.05
N GLY A 317 -26.07 9.90 8.23
CA GLY A 317 -25.27 9.71 7.03
C GLY A 317 -23.80 9.30 7.29
N TRP A 318 -23.46 8.98 8.54
CA TRP A 318 -22.08 8.69 8.96
C TRP A 318 -21.56 7.32 8.48
N ARG A 319 -22.41 6.51 7.85
CA ARG A 319 -21.93 5.29 7.17
C ARG A 319 -20.99 5.58 6.02
N GLN A 320 -21.18 6.71 5.35
CA GLN A 320 -20.34 7.12 4.22
C GLN A 320 -19.26 8.12 4.63
N LYS A 321 -19.60 9.07 5.51
CA LYS A 321 -18.70 10.12 5.95
C LYS A 321 -18.98 10.50 7.41
N GLU A 322 -18.04 10.18 8.28
CA GLU A 322 -18.12 10.53 9.69
C GLU A 322 -17.64 11.98 9.94
N PRO A 323 -17.99 12.59 11.09
CA PRO A 323 -17.46 13.88 11.47
C PRO A 323 -15.93 13.91 11.48
N GLY A 324 -15.36 14.97 10.90
CA GLY A 324 -13.92 15.14 10.83
C GLY A 324 -13.18 14.33 9.76
N ASP A 325 -13.87 13.49 8.99
CA ASP A 325 -13.27 12.75 7.91
C ASP A 325 -12.73 13.67 6.83
N LYS A 326 -11.46 13.47 6.51
CA LYS A 326 -10.74 14.14 5.43
C LYS A 326 -9.94 13.08 4.66
N PRO A 327 -9.71 13.28 3.35
CA PRO A 327 -8.76 12.48 2.60
C PRO A 327 -7.42 12.44 3.34
N TYR A 328 -6.90 11.24 3.53
CA TYR A 328 -5.64 11.02 4.23
C TYR A 328 -4.59 10.53 3.24
N PHE A 329 -3.41 11.12 3.33
CA PHE A 329 -2.23 10.68 2.60
C PHE A 329 -1.22 10.13 3.61
N LEU A 330 -0.50 9.10 3.20
CA LEU A 330 0.62 8.60 3.98
C LEU A 330 1.66 9.72 4.21
N ASN A 331 2.33 9.66 5.35
CA ASN A 331 3.47 10.51 5.61
C ASN A 331 4.64 10.13 4.68
N ALA A 332 5.71 10.93 4.70
CA ALA A 332 6.96 10.53 4.06
C ALA A 332 7.35 9.13 4.55
N ASN A 333 7.49 8.22 3.60
CA ASN A 333 7.78 6.83 3.88
C ASN A 333 9.30 6.56 3.88
N ILE A 334 9.67 5.33 4.15
CA ILE A 334 11.07 4.91 4.22
C ILE A 334 11.84 5.16 2.90
N PHE A 335 11.18 5.06 1.73
CA PHE A 335 11.79 5.36 0.44
C PHE A 335 12.10 6.84 0.28
N GLN A 336 11.19 7.71 0.76
CA GLN A 336 11.42 9.16 0.74
C GLN A 336 12.68 9.49 1.55
N GLY A 337 12.78 8.97 2.78
CA GLY A 337 13.95 9.19 3.63
C GLY A 337 15.24 8.64 3.01
N ALA A 338 15.20 7.44 2.45
CA ALA A 338 16.35 6.82 1.80
C ALA A 338 16.85 7.65 0.60
N ILE A 339 15.95 8.10 -0.26
CA ILE A 339 16.30 8.89 -1.44
C ILE A 339 16.80 10.28 -1.04
N GLU A 340 16.16 10.94 -0.08
CA GLU A 340 16.62 12.25 0.44
C GLU A 340 18.01 12.11 1.04
N LEU A 341 18.27 11.11 1.86
CA LEU A 341 19.60 10.86 2.45
C LEU A 341 20.68 10.66 1.38
N LEU A 342 20.42 9.85 0.36
CA LEU A 342 21.37 9.59 -0.73
C LEU A 342 21.71 10.86 -1.52
N ILE A 343 20.73 11.75 -1.71
CA ILE A 343 20.91 13.01 -2.44
C ILE A 343 21.62 14.05 -1.57
N GLU A 344 21.23 14.21 -0.31
CA GLU A 344 21.78 15.18 0.64
C GLU A 344 23.23 14.88 0.96
N GLU A 345 23.58 13.62 1.19
CA GLU A 345 24.95 13.16 1.40
C GLU A 345 25.78 13.10 0.10
N LYS A 346 25.18 13.51 -1.04
CA LYS A 346 25.84 13.54 -2.36
C LYS A 346 26.39 12.19 -2.81
N ILE A 347 25.86 11.09 -2.29
CA ILE A 347 26.23 9.73 -2.73
C ILE A 347 25.77 9.51 -4.16
N VAL A 348 24.55 10.01 -4.48
CA VAL A 348 23.99 9.93 -5.84
C VAL A 348 23.07 11.13 -6.09
N SER A 349 23.07 11.66 -7.31
CA SER A 349 22.11 12.69 -7.73
C SER A 349 20.78 12.05 -8.18
N SER A 350 19.71 12.86 -8.30
CA SER A 350 18.42 12.40 -8.87
C SER A 350 18.61 11.72 -10.24
N GLU A 351 19.43 12.30 -11.13
CA GLU A 351 19.76 11.68 -12.42
C GLU A 351 20.58 10.39 -12.26
N GLY A 352 21.47 10.37 -11.27
CA GLY A 352 22.26 9.20 -10.91
C GLY A 352 21.38 8.04 -10.46
N LEU A 353 20.36 8.31 -9.63
CA LEU A 353 19.35 7.33 -9.21
C LEU A 353 18.58 6.78 -10.42
N MET A 354 18.13 7.64 -11.31
CA MET A 354 17.43 7.23 -12.53
C MET A 354 18.30 6.36 -13.44
N ARG A 355 19.63 6.67 -13.54
CA ARG A 355 20.58 5.81 -14.25
C ARG A 355 20.80 4.48 -13.54
N LEU A 356 20.87 4.49 -12.21
CA LEU A 356 21.00 3.30 -11.40
C LEU A 356 19.79 2.36 -11.60
N PHE A 357 18.56 2.87 -11.47
CA PHE A 357 17.35 2.10 -11.71
C PHE A 357 17.32 1.52 -13.12
N ARG A 358 17.67 2.31 -14.13
CA ARG A 358 17.75 1.84 -15.52
C ARG A 358 18.77 0.71 -15.69
N LYS A 359 19.93 0.78 -15.03
CA LYS A 359 20.96 -0.28 -15.07
C LYS A 359 20.40 -1.62 -14.60
N TYR A 360 19.49 -1.60 -13.62
CA TYR A 360 18.81 -2.79 -13.09
C TYR A 360 17.47 -3.09 -13.78
N GLY A 361 17.23 -2.54 -14.96
CA GLY A 361 16.07 -2.86 -15.79
C GLY A 361 14.79 -2.12 -15.42
N ILE A 362 14.84 -1.13 -14.51
CA ILE A 362 13.71 -0.27 -14.17
C ILE A 362 13.80 1.01 -14.99
N THR A 363 13.26 0.95 -16.21
CA THR A 363 13.23 2.09 -17.15
C THR A 363 11.83 2.66 -17.19
N MET A 364 11.55 3.54 -16.25
CA MET A 364 10.28 4.25 -16.12
C MET A 364 10.53 5.77 -16.12
N PHE A 365 9.48 6.56 -16.34
CA PHE A 365 9.58 8.00 -16.13
C PHE A 365 9.72 8.32 -14.63
N PRO A 366 10.42 9.40 -14.24
CA PRO A 366 10.58 9.81 -12.86
C PRO A 366 9.25 9.86 -12.10
N LYS A 367 8.22 10.44 -12.73
CA LYS A 367 6.87 10.53 -12.16
C LYS A 367 6.28 9.16 -11.81
N ASP A 368 6.45 8.14 -12.65
CA ASP A 368 5.89 6.81 -12.39
C ASP A 368 6.57 6.14 -11.18
N ILE A 369 7.88 6.37 -11.00
CA ILE A 369 8.61 5.87 -9.83
C ILE A 369 8.21 6.67 -8.58
N GLU A 370 8.06 7.99 -8.70
CA GLU A 370 7.59 8.84 -7.60
C GLU A 370 6.19 8.42 -7.13
N ASP A 371 5.27 8.19 -8.06
CA ASP A 371 3.92 7.73 -7.76
C ASP A 371 3.94 6.31 -7.15
N LEU A 372 4.77 5.40 -7.68
CA LEU A 372 4.91 4.02 -7.24
C LEU A 372 5.43 3.91 -5.80
N LEU A 373 6.41 4.74 -5.44
CA LEU A 373 7.03 4.77 -4.12
C LEU A 373 6.38 5.79 -3.18
N SER A 374 5.33 6.49 -3.59
CA SER A 374 4.69 7.58 -2.84
C SER A 374 5.67 8.68 -2.42
N LEU A 375 6.54 9.08 -3.34
CA LEU A 375 7.54 10.11 -3.11
C LEU A 375 6.98 11.52 -3.34
N LYS A 376 7.68 12.50 -2.79
CA LYS A 376 7.46 13.91 -3.12
C LYS A 376 7.71 14.13 -4.61
N LYS A 377 6.73 14.74 -5.30
CA LYS A 377 6.80 15.00 -6.74
C LYS A 377 8.01 15.85 -7.10
N GLY A 378 8.72 15.42 -8.13
CA GLY A 378 9.89 16.12 -8.67
C GLY A 378 11.22 15.81 -7.96
N ILE A 379 11.24 14.91 -6.97
CA ILE A 379 12.48 14.53 -6.28
C ILE A 379 13.44 13.76 -7.19
N LEU A 380 12.90 12.96 -8.11
CA LEU A 380 13.68 12.20 -9.10
C LEU A 380 13.89 12.96 -10.42
N SER A 381 13.25 14.11 -10.57
CA SER A 381 13.43 14.97 -11.75
C SER A 381 14.64 15.88 -11.54
N SER A 382 15.50 15.98 -12.52
CA SER A 382 16.56 16.97 -12.49
C SER A 382 15.93 18.36 -12.39
N LYS A 383 16.26 19.11 -11.35
CA LYS A 383 16.05 20.55 -11.35
C LYS A 383 16.99 21.10 -12.42
N THR A 384 16.54 21.21 -13.64
CA THR A 384 17.16 22.10 -14.58
C THR A 384 16.98 23.49 -13.97
N GLU A 385 18.01 24.00 -13.30
CA GLU A 385 18.08 25.44 -13.01
C GLU A 385 18.06 26.12 -14.37
N LEU A 386 16.86 26.43 -14.84
CA LEU A 386 16.71 27.37 -15.92
C LEU A 386 17.28 28.68 -15.39
N THR A 387 18.52 28.96 -15.76
CA THR A 387 19.08 30.28 -15.54
C THR A 387 18.07 31.25 -16.14
N PRO A 388 17.46 32.13 -15.34
CA PRO A 388 16.39 32.98 -15.86
C PRO A 388 16.98 33.82 -17.00
N ILE A 389 16.47 33.62 -18.23
CA ILE A 389 16.83 34.40 -19.40
C ILE A 389 16.42 35.88 -19.18
N ILE A 390 15.55 36.13 -18.21
CA ILE A 390 15.04 37.46 -17.86
C ILE A 390 15.62 37.85 -16.49
N GLN A 391 16.42 38.92 -16.47
CA GLN A 391 16.90 39.54 -15.25
C GLN A 391 16.04 40.76 -14.92
N LEU A 392 15.69 40.93 -13.63
CA LEU A 392 15.07 42.15 -13.14
C LEU A 392 16.00 43.35 -13.38
N LYS A 393 15.55 44.39 -14.10
CA LYS A 393 16.24 45.67 -14.14
C LYS A 393 16.33 46.22 -12.74
N ARG A 394 17.53 46.44 -12.20
CA ARG A 394 17.70 47.23 -10.96
C ARG A 394 17.17 48.62 -11.26
N TYR A 395 16.12 49.02 -10.56
CA TYR A 395 15.60 50.39 -10.56
C TYR A 395 16.67 51.25 -9.87
N GLN A 396 17.40 52.06 -10.63
CA GLN A 396 18.21 53.14 -10.06
C GLN A 396 17.24 54.25 -9.77
N GLU A 397 16.98 54.50 -8.50
CA GLU A 397 16.35 55.79 -8.08
C GLU A 397 17.29 56.89 -8.54
N LYS A 398 16.81 57.66 -9.48
CA LYS A 398 17.42 58.96 -9.77
C LYS A 398 17.07 59.86 -8.57
N ASN A 399 18.07 60.07 -7.71
CA ASN A 399 18.06 61.22 -6.81
C ASN A 399 18.14 62.47 -7.71
N GLU A 400 17.00 63.05 -8.02
CA GLU A 400 16.95 64.44 -8.41
C GLU A 400 16.99 65.28 -7.12
N ALA A 401 18.15 65.83 -6.85
CA ALA A 401 18.33 66.94 -5.91
C ALA A 401 17.61 68.15 -6.45
N LEU A 402 16.74 68.72 -5.62
CA LEU A 402 16.34 70.09 -5.60
C LEU A 402 16.98 70.76 -4.39
#